data_758b5db89ca36fc214c3c8d91d7e3507
#
_entry.id   758b5db89ca36fc214c3c8d91d7e3507
#
_cell.length_a   1.000
_cell.length_b   1.000
_cell.length_c   1.000
_cell.angle_alpha   90.00
_cell.angle_beta   90.00
_cell.angle_gamma   90.00
#
_symmetry.space_group_name_H-M   'P 1'
#
loop_
_entity.id
_entity.type
_entity.pdbx_description
1 polymer ?
#
loop_
_entity_poly.entity_id
_entity_poly.type
_entity_poly.pdbx_seq_one_letter_code
_entity_poly.pdbx_strand_id
1 'polypeptide(L)'
;MKLGELKIETLMLIFPSISIDVDTESGDALNEALSNLKADPNYCDYLSAMTGAINRCFTNLESKGVLPLRYTTFSSADFALEADRLSLDISKIKGKIERVDFRNLWERKENCDFTLEGNSLIVEDLGEGVYTVVYEAEIPRIKNITGANYIIDLPDKITSLMPYFIKSEVIMTDDSDEASSARSLYEAGIAEIINSSNRYGYQGEVESVFRV
;
A
#
# COMPACT_ATOMS: atom_id res chain seq x y z
N MET A 1 7.35 0.93 -7.52
CA MET A 1 7.14 0.00 -8.66
C MET A 1 5.96 0.45 -9.50
N LYS A 2 6.07 0.47 -10.83
CA LYS A 2 4.92 0.74 -11.71
C LYS A 2 4.08 -0.53 -11.92
N LEU A 3 2.80 -0.37 -12.17
CA LEU A 3 1.87 -1.50 -12.42
C LEU A 3 2.30 -2.35 -13.63
N GLY A 4 2.84 -1.70 -14.67
CA GLY A 4 3.35 -2.39 -15.86
C GLY A 4 4.55 -3.26 -15.55
N GLU A 5 5.50 -2.76 -14.75
CA GLU A 5 6.67 -3.50 -14.28
C GLU A 5 6.23 -4.75 -13.50
N LEU A 6 5.33 -4.58 -12.52
CA LEU A 6 4.81 -5.69 -11.72
C LEU A 6 4.20 -6.80 -12.58
N LYS A 7 3.41 -6.43 -13.61
CA LYS A 7 2.81 -7.41 -14.53
C LYS A 7 3.85 -8.13 -15.37
N ILE A 8 4.85 -7.42 -15.89
CA ILE A 8 5.93 -7.98 -16.68
C ILE A 8 6.81 -8.91 -15.83
N GLU A 9 7.23 -8.49 -14.64
CA GLU A 9 7.99 -9.32 -13.71
C GLU A 9 7.23 -10.59 -13.34
N THR A 10 5.93 -10.48 -13.07
CA THR A 10 5.09 -11.65 -12.79
C THR A 10 5.05 -12.60 -13.99
N LEU A 11 4.90 -12.06 -15.22
CA LEU A 11 4.87 -12.89 -16.42
C LEU A 11 6.20 -13.60 -16.66
N MET A 12 7.32 -12.94 -16.43
CA MET A 12 8.66 -13.53 -16.52
C MET A 12 8.89 -14.62 -15.47
N LEU A 13 8.28 -14.52 -14.29
CA LEU A 13 8.29 -15.59 -13.29
C LEU A 13 7.44 -16.79 -13.71
N ILE A 14 6.34 -16.59 -14.41
CA ILE A 14 5.49 -17.67 -14.94
C ILE A 14 6.18 -18.34 -16.13
N PHE A 15 6.81 -17.57 -16.99
CA PHE A 15 7.45 -18.03 -18.23
C PHE A 15 8.95 -17.63 -18.24
N PRO A 16 9.83 -18.39 -17.59
CA PRO A 16 11.25 -18.02 -17.46
C PRO A 16 12.02 -17.94 -18.80
N SER A 17 11.46 -18.48 -19.87
CA SER A 17 12.03 -18.40 -21.24
C SER A 17 11.80 -17.07 -21.92
N ILE A 18 10.93 -16.21 -21.36
CA ILE A 18 10.67 -14.88 -21.91
C ILE A 18 11.71 -13.90 -21.35
N SER A 19 12.38 -13.20 -22.25
CA SER A 19 13.16 -12.02 -21.90
C SER A 19 12.47 -10.81 -22.50
N ILE A 20 11.93 -9.94 -21.66
CA ILE A 20 11.28 -8.68 -22.06
C ILE A 20 12.19 -7.57 -21.61
N ASP A 21 12.94 -7.02 -22.56
CA ASP A 21 13.75 -5.81 -22.34
C ASP A 21 12.86 -4.61 -22.62
N VAL A 22 12.37 -3.97 -21.56
CA VAL A 22 11.54 -2.77 -21.66
C VAL A 22 12.18 -1.66 -20.86
N ASP A 23 12.31 -0.49 -21.50
CA ASP A 23 12.63 0.73 -20.78
C ASP A 23 11.50 1.08 -19.80
N THR A 24 11.71 0.71 -18.55
CA THR A 24 10.72 0.91 -17.46
C THR A 24 10.58 2.39 -17.08
N GLU A 25 11.51 3.25 -17.46
CA GLU A 25 11.40 4.70 -17.25
C GLU A 25 10.39 5.32 -18.21
N SER A 26 10.28 4.77 -19.43
CA SER A 26 9.29 5.21 -20.42
C SER A 26 7.94 4.54 -20.21
N GLY A 27 6.95 5.35 -19.89
CA GLY A 27 5.60 4.87 -19.72
C GLY A 27 4.91 4.39 -20.99
N ASP A 28 5.27 4.95 -22.10
CA ASP A 28 4.74 4.55 -23.40
C ASP A 28 5.29 3.18 -23.80
N ALA A 29 6.58 2.92 -23.52
CA ALA A 29 7.21 1.62 -23.76
C ALA A 29 6.54 0.49 -22.91
N LEU A 30 6.21 0.76 -21.65
CA LEU A 30 5.50 -0.20 -20.81
C LEU A 30 4.09 -0.51 -21.33
N ASN A 31 3.34 0.51 -21.78
CA ASN A 31 2.01 0.32 -22.34
C ASN A 31 2.07 -0.45 -23.67
N GLU A 32 3.04 -0.16 -24.53
CA GLU A 32 3.24 -0.88 -25.80
C GLU A 32 3.61 -2.35 -25.55
N ALA A 33 4.57 -2.61 -24.67
CA ALA A 33 4.99 -3.97 -24.31
C ALA A 33 3.80 -4.80 -23.77
N LEU A 34 3.02 -4.25 -22.82
CA LEU A 34 1.83 -4.95 -22.31
C LEU A 34 0.75 -5.13 -23.36
N SER A 35 0.59 -4.21 -24.31
CA SER A 35 -0.36 -4.35 -25.41
C SER A 35 0.04 -5.49 -26.36
N ASN A 36 1.34 -5.58 -26.67
CA ASN A 36 1.89 -6.64 -27.52
C ASN A 36 1.73 -8.02 -26.85
N LEU A 37 2.07 -8.12 -25.56
CA LEU A 37 1.91 -9.34 -24.77
C LEU A 37 0.44 -9.74 -24.64
N LYS A 38 -0.46 -8.79 -24.50
CA LYS A 38 -1.90 -9.05 -24.43
C LYS A 38 -2.49 -9.53 -25.77
N ALA A 39 -1.87 -9.17 -26.87
CA ALA A 39 -2.26 -9.67 -28.20
C ALA A 39 -1.80 -11.11 -28.46
N ASP A 40 -0.84 -11.62 -27.69
CA ASP A 40 -0.35 -12.99 -27.80
C ASP A 40 -1.29 -13.95 -27.04
N PRO A 41 -1.86 -14.98 -27.73
CA PRO A 41 -2.74 -15.95 -27.10
C PRO A 41 -2.13 -16.72 -25.93
N ASN A 42 -0.80 -16.84 -25.87
CA ASN A 42 -0.11 -17.55 -24.79
C ASN A 42 -0.13 -16.76 -23.47
N TYR A 43 -0.29 -15.44 -23.51
CA TYR A 43 -0.16 -14.56 -22.33
C TYR A 43 -1.41 -13.77 -21.98
N CYS A 44 -2.37 -13.66 -22.91
CA CYS A 44 -3.53 -12.78 -22.75
C CYS A 44 -4.40 -13.15 -21.53
N ASP A 45 -4.59 -14.44 -21.28
CA ASP A 45 -5.41 -14.91 -20.15
C ASP A 45 -4.74 -14.64 -18.81
N TYR A 46 -3.43 -14.86 -18.72
CA TYR A 46 -2.64 -14.56 -17.52
C TYR A 46 -2.66 -13.06 -17.20
N LEU A 47 -2.40 -12.21 -18.19
CA LEU A 47 -2.44 -10.75 -18.02
C LEU A 47 -3.83 -10.24 -17.62
N SER A 48 -4.87 -10.87 -18.13
CA SER A 48 -6.27 -10.53 -17.80
C SER A 48 -6.61 -10.91 -16.35
N ALA A 49 -6.12 -12.05 -15.87
CA ALA A 49 -6.31 -12.53 -14.50
C ALA A 49 -5.51 -11.71 -13.47
N MET A 50 -4.36 -11.12 -13.88
CA MET A 50 -3.45 -10.40 -12.95
C MET A 50 -4.11 -9.24 -12.21
N THR A 51 -5.01 -8.49 -12.85
CA THR A 51 -5.68 -7.36 -12.16
C THR A 51 -6.44 -7.82 -10.91
N GLY A 52 -7.15 -8.94 -11.02
CA GLY A 52 -7.84 -9.53 -9.86
C GLY A 52 -6.87 -10.05 -8.81
N ALA A 53 -5.79 -10.73 -9.25
CA ALA A 53 -4.76 -11.25 -8.36
C ALA A 53 -4.02 -10.13 -7.60
N ILE A 54 -3.70 -9.01 -8.26
CA ILE A 54 -3.08 -7.84 -7.62
C ILE A 54 -4.00 -7.26 -6.55
N ASN A 55 -5.29 -7.10 -6.82
CA ASN A 55 -6.24 -6.60 -5.83
C ASN A 55 -6.39 -7.56 -4.64
N ARG A 56 -6.33 -8.88 -4.86
CA ARG A 56 -6.29 -9.86 -3.76
C ARG A 56 -4.99 -9.78 -2.97
N CYS A 57 -3.86 -9.52 -3.63
CA CYS A 57 -2.59 -9.25 -2.96
C CYS A 57 -2.71 -8.04 -2.03
N PHE A 58 -3.28 -6.93 -2.48
CA PHE A 58 -3.53 -5.75 -1.65
C PHE A 58 -4.38 -6.08 -0.42
N THR A 59 -5.49 -6.82 -0.61
CA THR A 59 -6.32 -7.27 0.52
C THR A 59 -5.54 -8.15 1.50
N ASN A 60 -4.67 -9.02 1.00
CA ASN A 60 -3.82 -9.86 1.86
C ASN A 60 -2.82 -9.02 2.66
N LEU A 61 -2.16 -8.03 2.03
CA LEU A 61 -1.24 -7.11 2.71
C LEU A 61 -1.94 -6.30 3.80
N GLU A 62 -3.13 -5.76 3.51
CA GLU A 62 -3.97 -5.06 4.49
C GLU A 62 -4.31 -5.96 5.68
N SER A 63 -4.75 -7.20 5.41
CA SER A 63 -5.12 -8.15 6.47
C SER A 63 -3.96 -8.57 7.37
N LYS A 64 -2.72 -8.50 6.87
CA LYS A 64 -1.51 -8.81 7.61
C LYS A 64 -0.93 -7.61 8.38
N GLY A 65 -1.47 -6.41 8.19
CA GLY A 65 -1.00 -5.19 8.85
C GLY A 65 0.45 -4.83 8.50
N VAL A 66 0.86 -5.07 7.25
CA VAL A 66 2.23 -4.77 6.79
C VAL A 66 2.33 -3.48 5.99
N LEU A 67 1.22 -2.76 5.88
CA LEU A 67 1.20 -1.50 5.16
C LEU A 67 1.96 -0.41 5.91
N PRO A 68 2.62 0.51 5.19
CA PRO A 68 3.32 1.61 5.83
C PRO A 68 2.33 2.53 6.54
N LEU A 69 2.68 2.94 7.75
CA LEU A 69 1.96 3.98 8.46
C LEU A 69 2.23 5.32 7.79
N ARG A 70 1.17 6.07 7.59
CA ARG A 70 1.21 7.46 7.13
C ARG A 70 0.77 8.39 8.25
N TYR A 71 1.12 9.65 8.14
CA TYR A 71 0.69 10.65 9.10
C TYR A 71 0.23 11.91 8.37
N THR A 72 -0.71 12.58 9.01
CA THR A 72 -1.18 13.91 8.61
C THR A 72 -1.25 14.78 9.86
N THR A 73 -0.80 16.02 9.74
CA THR A 73 -0.79 16.97 10.84
C THR A 73 -1.92 17.98 10.69
N PHE A 74 -2.54 18.31 11.81
CA PHE A 74 -3.60 19.30 11.90
C PHE A 74 -3.28 20.27 13.03
N SER A 75 -3.54 21.55 12.82
CA SER A 75 -3.52 22.53 13.90
C SER A 75 -4.74 22.35 14.78
N SER A 76 -4.66 22.67 16.07
CA SER A 76 -5.85 22.75 16.94
C SER A 76 -6.94 23.66 16.38
N ALA A 77 -6.58 24.67 15.56
CA ALA A 77 -7.52 25.56 14.89
C ALA A 77 -8.33 24.88 13.74
N ASP A 78 -7.89 23.72 13.25
CA ASP A 78 -8.60 22.96 12.20
C ASP A 78 -9.78 22.15 12.78
N PHE A 79 -9.86 22.05 14.10
CA PHE A 79 -10.88 21.32 14.82
C PHE A 79 -12.06 22.20 15.19
N ALA A 80 -13.26 21.65 15.14
CA ALA A 80 -14.43 22.28 15.76
C ALA A 80 -14.51 21.90 17.24
N LEU A 81 -14.76 22.88 18.11
CA LEU A 81 -14.96 22.64 19.54
C LEU A 81 -16.40 22.22 19.79
N GLU A 82 -16.61 21.01 20.27
CA GLU A 82 -17.92 20.45 20.62
C GLU A 82 -17.89 19.91 22.06
N ALA A 83 -18.58 20.62 22.98
CA ALA A 83 -18.76 20.19 24.37
C ALA A 83 -17.45 19.70 25.04
N ASP A 84 -16.41 20.53 25.05
CA ASP A 84 -15.07 20.28 25.61
C ASP A 84 -14.25 19.21 24.89
N ARG A 85 -14.62 18.85 23.67
CA ARG A 85 -13.85 17.97 22.79
C ARG A 85 -13.59 18.63 21.46
N LEU A 86 -12.51 18.23 20.82
CA LEU A 86 -12.16 18.68 19.48
C LEU A 86 -12.63 17.66 18.45
N SER A 87 -13.38 18.11 17.47
CA SER A 87 -13.90 17.30 16.34
C SER A 87 -13.26 17.73 15.03
N LEU A 88 -12.67 16.79 14.29
CA LEU A 88 -12.02 17.00 13.00
C LEU A 88 -12.68 16.14 11.92
N ASP A 89 -13.04 16.73 10.79
CA ASP A 89 -13.46 15.97 9.59
C ASP A 89 -12.28 15.24 8.96
N ILE A 90 -12.33 13.92 9.02
CA ILE A 90 -11.31 13.01 8.48
C ILE A 90 -11.73 12.35 7.17
N SER A 91 -12.73 12.86 6.48
CA SER A 91 -13.22 12.31 5.19
C SER A 91 -12.13 12.17 4.12
N LYS A 92 -11.04 12.95 4.25
CA LYS A 92 -9.86 12.90 3.38
C LYS A 92 -8.84 11.82 3.78
N ILE A 93 -8.90 11.32 5.01
CA ILE A 93 -8.02 10.24 5.48
C ILE A 93 -8.66 8.91 5.07
N LYS A 94 -8.03 8.22 4.12
CA LYS A 94 -8.47 6.89 3.69
C LYS A 94 -7.56 5.85 4.31
N GLY A 95 -8.08 5.20 5.34
CA GLY A 95 -7.35 4.19 6.06
C GLY A 95 -7.74 4.09 7.52
N LYS A 96 -7.16 3.12 8.21
CA LYS A 96 -7.42 2.86 9.63
C LYS A 96 -6.54 3.76 10.48
N ILE A 97 -7.13 4.61 11.32
CA ILE A 97 -6.38 5.42 12.28
C ILE A 97 -5.85 4.50 13.37
N GLU A 98 -4.53 4.56 13.58
CA GLU A 98 -3.83 3.74 14.57
C GLU A 98 -3.50 4.55 15.82
N ARG A 99 -3.18 5.84 15.65
CA ARG A 99 -2.71 6.67 16.74
C ARG A 99 -2.94 8.16 16.45
N VAL A 100 -3.15 8.92 17.50
CA VAL A 100 -3.15 10.39 17.48
C VAL A 100 -2.14 10.89 18.50
N ASP A 101 -1.21 11.72 18.06
CA ASP A 101 -0.21 12.35 18.92
C ASP A 101 -0.46 13.86 18.97
N PHE A 102 -0.17 14.50 20.10
CA PHE A 102 -0.25 15.95 20.27
C PHE A 102 1.11 16.54 20.60
N ARG A 103 1.38 17.73 20.10
CA ARG A 103 2.58 18.51 20.40
C ARG A 103 2.28 20.00 20.44
N ASN A 104 2.79 20.67 21.47
CA ASN A 104 2.88 22.12 21.54
C ASN A 104 4.31 22.57 21.95
N LEU A 105 4.49 23.81 22.35
CA LEU A 105 5.79 24.35 22.77
C LEU A 105 6.31 23.74 24.09
N TRP A 106 5.41 23.20 24.90
CA TRP A 106 5.70 22.81 26.28
C TRP A 106 5.50 21.31 26.52
N GLU A 107 4.69 20.66 25.69
CA GLU A 107 4.25 19.31 25.92
C GLU A 107 4.26 18.49 24.61
N ARG A 108 4.62 17.21 24.76
CA ARG A 108 4.41 16.19 23.73
C ARG A 108 3.66 15.04 24.39
N LYS A 109 2.46 14.77 23.90
CA LYS A 109 1.64 13.65 24.34
C LYS A 109 1.51 12.66 23.17
N GLU A 110 2.00 11.45 23.36
CA GLU A 110 1.83 10.35 22.40
C GLU A 110 0.61 9.52 22.79
N ASN A 111 -0.05 8.91 21.81
CA ASN A 111 -1.25 8.11 22.00
C ASN A 111 -2.36 8.85 22.75
N CYS A 112 -2.76 10.00 22.23
CA CYS A 112 -3.94 10.70 22.76
C CYS A 112 -5.17 9.81 22.58
N ASP A 113 -6.06 9.81 23.58
CA ASP A 113 -7.35 9.14 23.46
C ASP A 113 -8.17 9.76 22.34
N PHE A 114 -8.72 8.94 21.49
CA PHE A 114 -9.58 9.38 20.39
C PHE A 114 -10.79 8.46 20.18
N THR A 115 -11.83 9.02 19.61
CA THR A 115 -13.03 8.28 19.19
C THR A 115 -13.35 8.63 17.73
N LEU A 116 -13.85 7.65 16.99
CA LEU A 116 -14.31 7.85 15.62
C LEU A 116 -15.84 7.82 15.59
N GLU A 117 -16.46 8.90 15.13
CA GLU A 117 -17.89 9.00 14.94
C GLU A 117 -18.19 9.36 13.47
N GLY A 118 -18.54 8.35 12.67
CA GLY A 118 -18.70 8.51 11.24
C GLY A 118 -17.39 8.97 10.57
N ASN A 119 -17.38 10.17 10.00
CA ASN A 119 -16.20 10.78 9.39
C ASN A 119 -15.51 11.80 10.31
N SER A 120 -15.84 11.80 11.59
CA SER A 120 -15.25 12.71 12.55
C SER A 120 -14.30 11.98 13.49
N LEU A 121 -13.10 12.53 13.64
CA LEU A 121 -12.14 12.18 14.68
C LEU A 121 -12.36 13.09 15.88
N ILE A 122 -12.69 12.53 17.01
CA ILE A 122 -12.90 13.25 18.26
C ILE A 122 -11.73 13.00 19.18
N VAL A 123 -11.09 14.07 19.65
CA VAL A 123 -9.96 14.02 20.58
C VAL A 123 -10.19 14.97 21.75
N GLU A 124 -9.45 14.74 22.85
CA GLU A 124 -9.39 15.66 23.98
C GLU A 124 -8.79 17.01 23.56
N ASP A 125 -9.34 18.11 24.07
CA ASP A 125 -8.74 19.44 23.89
C ASP A 125 -7.53 19.58 24.82
N LEU A 126 -6.35 19.57 24.22
CA LEU A 126 -5.06 19.76 24.92
C LEU A 126 -4.51 21.18 24.73
N GLY A 127 -5.34 22.11 24.25
CA GLY A 127 -4.99 23.49 23.99
C GLY A 127 -4.39 23.74 22.60
N GLU A 128 -3.74 24.90 22.46
CA GLU A 128 -3.11 25.26 21.17
C GLU A 128 -1.91 24.35 20.88
N GLY A 129 -1.92 23.75 19.68
CA GLY A 129 -0.85 22.84 19.27
C GLY A 129 -1.13 22.15 17.93
N VAL A 130 -0.38 21.09 17.68
CA VAL A 130 -0.46 20.29 16.47
C VAL A 130 -0.81 18.85 16.84
N TYR A 131 -1.87 18.34 16.24
CA TYR A 131 -2.26 16.95 16.31
C TYR A 131 -1.70 16.20 15.10
N THR A 132 -1.05 15.07 15.34
CA THR A 132 -0.55 14.18 14.28
C THR A 132 -1.39 12.92 14.28
N VAL A 133 -2.16 12.74 13.23
CA VAL A 133 -2.96 11.53 13.02
C VAL A 133 -2.11 10.53 12.25
N VAL A 134 -1.83 9.39 12.85
CA VAL A 134 -1.09 8.27 12.26
C VAL A 134 -2.10 7.21 11.82
N TYR A 135 -2.02 6.79 10.58
CA TYR A 135 -2.99 5.85 10.00
C TYR A 135 -2.34 4.88 9.02
N GLU A 136 -2.90 3.69 8.94
CA GLU A 136 -2.58 2.70 7.92
C GLU A 136 -3.36 3.06 6.64
N ALA A 137 -2.66 3.50 5.60
CA ALA A 137 -3.33 3.98 4.39
C ALA A 137 -3.94 2.82 3.60
N GLU A 138 -5.20 2.96 3.18
CA GLU A 138 -5.84 2.03 2.27
C GLU A 138 -5.16 2.07 0.88
N ILE A 139 -4.90 0.90 0.29
CA ILE A 139 -4.35 0.81 -1.06
C ILE A 139 -5.49 0.93 -2.08
N PRO A 140 -5.44 1.94 -2.98
CA PRO A 140 -6.45 2.07 -4.02
C PRO A 140 -6.50 0.83 -4.92
N ARG A 141 -7.69 0.27 -5.10
CA ARG A 141 -7.89 -0.90 -5.98
C ARG A 141 -7.66 -0.51 -7.44
N ILE A 142 -6.88 -1.32 -8.14
CA ILE A 142 -6.66 -1.14 -9.57
C ILE A 142 -7.84 -1.68 -10.38
N LYS A 143 -8.08 -1.05 -11.52
CA LYS A 143 -9.11 -1.45 -12.49
C LYS A 143 -8.45 -1.94 -13.77
N ASN A 144 -9.18 -2.66 -14.61
CA ASN A 144 -8.66 -3.13 -15.92
C ASN A 144 -8.21 -1.98 -16.83
N ILE A 145 -8.76 -0.78 -16.63
CA ILE A 145 -8.41 0.44 -17.38
C ILE A 145 -7.25 1.22 -16.74
N THR A 146 -6.72 0.78 -15.58
CA THR A 146 -5.60 1.45 -14.92
C THR A 146 -4.35 1.29 -15.80
N GLY A 147 -3.75 2.41 -16.18
CA GLY A 147 -2.58 2.44 -17.07
C GLY A 147 -1.34 1.79 -16.45
N ALA A 148 -0.42 1.34 -17.30
CA ALA A 148 0.83 0.70 -16.88
C ALA A 148 1.72 1.60 -16.02
N ASN A 149 1.59 2.91 -16.18
CA ASN A 149 2.33 3.93 -15.41
C ASN A 149 1.80 4.19 -14.00
N TYR A 150 0.70 3.56 -13.60
CA TYR A 150 0.20 3.69 -12.25
C TYR A 150 1.27 3.25 -11.25
N ILE A 151 1.62 4.14 -10.32
CA ILE A 151 2.62 3.85 -9.29
C ILE A 151 1.94 3.15 -8.12
N ILE A 152 2.44 1.97 -7.79
CA ILE A 152 2.08 1.23 -6.58
C ILE A 152 2.94 1.80 -5.47
N ASP A 153 2.32 2.62 -4.61
CA ASP A 153 2.98 3.35 -3.53
C ASP A 153 3.11 2.46 -2.28
N LEU A 154 3.98 1.46 -2.40
CA LEU A 154 4.37 0.53 -1.35
C LEU A 154 5.90 0.44 -1.28
N PRO A 155 6.48 0.12 -0.11
CA PRO A 155 7.92 -0.10 0.04
C PRO A 155 8.45 -1.18 -0.91
N ASP A 156 9.67 -1.01 -1.41
CA ASP A 156 10.29 -1.94 -2.36
C ASP A 156 10.37 -3.39 -1.83
N LYS A 157 10.58 -3.54 -0.51
CA LYS A 157 10.58 -4.87 0.14
C LYS A 157 9.23 -5.59 -0.01
N ILE A 158 8.12 -4.86 -0.05
CA ILE A 158 6.79 -5.43 -0.24
C ILE A 158 6.52 -5.66 -1.73
N THR A 159 6.82 -4.66 -2.56
CA THR A 159 6.55 -4.75 -3.99
C THR A 159 7.34 -5.86 -4.68
N SER A 160 8.57 -6.16 -4.23
CA SER A 160 9.38 -7.28 -4.74
C SER A 160 8.80 -8.66 -4.41
N LEU A 161 7.95 -8.78 -3.41
CA LEU A 161 7.27 -10.03 -3.06
C LEU A 161 5.95 -10.23 -3.81
N MET A 162 5.32 -9.15 -4.29
CA MET A 162 4.02 -9.21 -4.95
C MET A 162 3.98 -10.13 -6.17
N PRO A 163 5.02 -10.20 -7.04
CA PRO A 163 5.01 -11.10 -8.19
C PRO A 163 4.80 -12.56 -7.80
N TYR A 164 5.34 -13.01 -6.66
CA TYR A 164 5.16 -14.39 -6.17
C TYR A 164 3.72 -14.68 -5.75
N PHE A 165 3.07 -13.72 -5.06
CA PHE A 165 1.65 -13.85 -4.72
C PHE A 165 0.80 -13.92 -5.99
N ILE A 166 1.02 -12.98 -6.92
CA ILE A 166 0.24 -12.87 -8.14
C ILE A 166 0.42 -14.13 -8.99
N LYS A 167 1.66 -14.62 -9.15
CA LYS A 167 1.95 -15.90 -9.81
C LYS A 167 1.14 -17.01 -9.18
N SER A 168 1.19 -17.17 -7.85
CA SER A 168 0.46 -18.24 -7.16
C SER A 168 -1.03 -18.24 -7.43
N GLU A 169 -1.64 -17.06 -7.54
CA GLU A 169 -3.07 -16.91 -7.83
C GLU A 169 -3.43 -17.19 -9.29
N VAL A 170 -2.54 -16.83 -10.21
CA VAL A 170 -2.80 -16.87 -11.64
C VAL A 170 -2.59 -18.27 -12.21
N ILE A 171 -1.57 -19.01 -11.73
CA ILE A 171 -1.26 -20.37 -12.23
C ILE A 171 -1.88 -21.49 -11.39
N MET A 172 -2.69 -21.18 -10.36
CA MET A 172 -3.23 -22.16 -9.42
C MET A 172 -3.95 -23.34 -10.06
N THR A 173 -4.62 -23.09 -11.20
CA THR A 173 -5.35 -24.11 -11.95
C THR A 173 -4.47 -24.90 -12.91
N ASP A 174 -3.35 -24.34 -13.33
CA ASP A 174 -2.48 -24.92 -14.36
C ASP A 174 -1.38 -25.76 -13.71
N ASP A 175 -0.78 -25.24 -12.63
CA ASP A 175 0.29 -25.89 -11.86
C ASP A 175 0.16 -25.56 -10.37
N SER A 176 -0.52 -26.44 -9.63
CA SER A 176 -0.76 -26.27 -8.20
C SER A 176 0.51 -26.34 -7.34
N ASP A 177 1.52 -27.11 -7.78
CA ASP A 177 2.75 -27.30 -7.03
C ASP A 177 3.65 -26.06 -7.15
N GLU A 178 3.75 -25.53 -8.37
CA GLU A 178 4.47 -24.29 -8.61
C GLU A 178 3.75 -23.08 -7.95
N ALA A 179 2.42 -23.04 -8.00
CA ALA A 179 1.62 -22.03 -7.30
C ALA A 179 1.85 -22.08 -5.79
N SER A 180 1.86 -23.26 -5.19
CA SER A 180 2.14 -23.45 -3.75
C SER A 180 3.56 -23.02 -3.36
N SER A 181 4.54 -23.32 -4.21
CA SER A 181 5.93 -22.90 -4.02
C SER A 181 6.06 -21.38 -4.06
N ALA A 182 5.45 -20.72 -5.05
CA ALA A 182 5.44 -19.27 -5.15
C ALA A 182 4.72 -18.63 -3.94
N ARG A 183 3.60 -19.19 -3.51
CA ARG A 183 2.88 -18.73 -2.30
C ARG A 183 3.75 -18.84 -1.06
N SER A 184 4.49 -19.92 -0.88
CA SER A 184 5.39 -20.13 0.26
C SER A 184 6.51 -19.09 0.30
N LEU A 185 7.09 -18.73 -0.84
CA LEU A 185 8.10 -17.67 -0.93
C LEU A 185 7.54 -16.30 -0.51
N TYR A 186 6.35 -15.96 -0.99
CA TYR A 186 5.66 -14.73 -0.58
C TYR A 186 5.40 -14.71 0.93
N GLU A 187 4.81 -15.77 1.49
CA GLU A 187 4.48 -15.83 2.92
C GLU A 187 5.73 -15.76 3.80
N ALA A 188 6.82 -16.41 3.42
CA ALA A 188 8.09 -16.33 4.13
C ALA A 188 8.67 -14.91 4.11
N GLY A 189 8.65 -14.23 2.97
CA GLY A 189 9.12 -12.84 2.86
C GLY A 189 8.29 -11.87 3.68
N ILE A 190 6.97 -11.99 3.66
CA ILE A 190 6.07 -11.17 4.49
C ILE A 190 6.30 -11.43 5.99
N ALA A 191 6.47 -12.68 6.40
CA ALA A 191 6.78 -13.02 7.78
C ALA A 191 8.11 -12.39 8.25
N GLU A 192 9.11 -12.32 7.37
CA GLU A 192 10.39 -11.65 7.66
C GLU A 192 10.18 -10.14 7.86
N ILE A 193 9.38 -9.49 7.03
CA ILE A 193 9.04 -8.06 7.19
C ILE A 193 8.36 -7.81 8.53
N ILE A 194 7.34 -8.60 8.89
CA ILE A 194 6.63 -8.48 10.17
C ILE A 194 7.61 -8.66 11.35
N ASN A 195 8.44 -9.68 11.31
CA ASN A 195 9.40 -9.95 12.37
C ASN A 195 10.47 -8.86 12.50
N SER A 196 10.91 -8.27 11.40
CA SER A 196 11.87 -7.16 11.42
C SER A 196 11.23 -5.89 11.99
N SER A 197 9.99 -5.59 11.64
CA SER A 197 9.25 -4.42 12.15
C SER A 197 9.05 -4.51 13.67
N ASN A 198 8.71 -5.69 14.18
CA ASN A 198 8.56 -5.91 15.62
C ASN A 198 9.87 -5.77 16.42
N ARG A 199 11.04 -6.00 15.78
CA ARG A 199 12.35 -5.87 16.45
C ARG A 199 12.83 -4.43 16.60
N TYR A 200 12.42 -3.52 15.70
CA TYR A 200 12.96 -2.17 15.62
C TYR A 200 11.97 -1.07 16.02
N GLY A 201 10.81 -1.41 16.59
CA GLY A 201 9.75 -0.44 16.88
C GLY A 201 9.69 0.57 15.73
N TYR A 202 8.78 0.42 14.82
CA TYR A 202 8.70 1.08 13.53
C TYR A 202 9.11 2.57 13.59
N GLN A 203 10.37 2.87 13.27
CA GLN A 203 10.79 4.23 12.93
C GLN A 203 10.44 4.41 11.45
N GLY A 204 9.19 4.81 11.19
CA GLY A 204 8.79 5.25 9.87
C GLY A 204 9.72 6.38 9.42
N GLU A 205 10.27 6.29 8.22
CA GLU A 205 10.96 7.41 7.59
C GLU A 205 10.02 8.60 7.55
N VAL A 206 10.38 9.63 8.30
CA VAL A 206 9.66 10.89 8.40
C VAL A 206 10.04 11.72 7.18
N GLU A 207 9.35 11.56 6.06
CA GLU A 207 9.36 12.59 5.03
C GLU A 207 8.57 13.80 5.54
N SER A 208 9.29 14.74 6.12
CA SER A 208 8.74 16.05 6.48
C SER A 208 8.46 16.84 5.20
N VAL A 209 7.23 16.85 4.75
CA VAL A 209 6.79 17.82 3.75
C VAL A 209 6.48 19.14 4.46
N PHE A 210 7.52 19.87 4.84
CA PHE A 210 7.39 21.30 5.05
C PHE A 210 7.31 21.98 3.68
N ARG A 211 6.12 22.35 3.24
CA ARG A 211 5.95 23.44 2.27
C ARG A 211 5.45 24.66 3.03
N VAL A 212 6.37 25.64 3.14
CA VAL A 212 6.09 27.04 3.44
C VAL A 212 5.23 27.64 2.32
#